data_a661069ce1bbc86831ddc1e03b9f9307
#
_entry.id   a661069ce1bbc86831ddc1e03b9f9307
#
_cell.length_a   1.000
_cell.length_b   1.000
_cell.length_c   1.000
_cell.angle_alpha   90.00
_cell.angle_beta   90.00
_cell.angle_gamma   90.00
#
_symmetry.space_group_name_H-M   'P 1'
#
loop_
_entity.id
_entity.type
_entity.pdbx_description
1 polymer ?
#
loop_
_entity_poly.entity_id
_entity_poly.type
_entity_poly.pdbx_seq_one_letter_code
_entity_poly.pdbx_strand_id
1 'polypeptide(L)'
;MPEQERRLDWPAGYERTDPAEREPYPGDLSPTRKECFESVVDELERWGAISVDIDTASQHYADRPNIPHQHDKPDDVGVVVRFRHEDRPADEALAYACDRWATQRENARAIALYVRRMRLAERCGIATGQSTVATAQLPSGEEDVIVAGDGSGTALTKDPAEVLGVAPDAPDDVVEAAARQLAANHHPDGDDPDVEQFRRVQQAKQTLLDS
;
A
#
# COMPACT_ATOMS: atom_id res chain seq x y z
N MET A 1 -31.31 -25.05 -2.70
CA MET A 1 -29.96 -25.50 -2.48
C MET A 1 -29.28 -24.40 -1.66
N PRO A 2 -28.68 -24.67 -0.49
CA PRO A 2 -27.89 -23.67 0.17
C PRO A 2 -26.71 -23.34 -0.77
N GLU A 3 -26.55 -22.08 -1.12
CA GLU A 3 -25.36 -21.57 -1.77
C GLU A 3 -24.17 -21.92 -0.88
N GLN A 4 -23.27 -22.75 -1.40
CA GLN A 4 -22.03 -23.02 -0.68
C GLN A 4 -21.27 -21.70 -0.63
N GLU A 5 -21.19 -21.10 0.56
CA GLU A 5 -20.30 -19.96 0.80
C GLU A 5 -18.89 -20.32 0.33
N ARG A 6 -18.40 -19.59 -0.64
CA ARG A 6 -17.03 -19.75 -1.12
C ARG A 6 -16.09 -19.32 0.00
N ARG A 7 -15.26 -20.24 0.45
CA ARG A 7 -14.26 -19.95 1.47
C ARG A 7 -13.06 -19.25 0.80
N LEU A 8 -12.71 -18.09 1.32
CA LEU A 8 -11.51 -17.36 0.90
C LEU A 8 -10.25 -18.12 1.32
N ASP A 9 -9.35 -18.36 0.37
CA ASP A 9 -8.02 -18.93 0.63
C ASP A 9 -7.07 -17.81 1.07
N TRP A 10 -6.98 -17.62 2.40
CA TRP A 10 -6.12 -16.59 2.99
C TRP A 10 -4.67 -17.05 3.06
N PRO A 11 -3.69 -16.23 2.64
CA PRO A 11 -2.29 -16.62 2.62
C PRO A 11 -1.76 -16.95 4.03
N ALA A 12 -1.00 -18.04 4.15
CA ALA A 12 -0.38 -18.42 5.40
C ALA A 12 0.60 -17.33 5.88
N GLY A 13 0.64 -17.06 7.17
CA GLY A 13 1.51 -16.04 7.76
C GLY A 13 0.99 -14.59 7.67
N TYR A 14 -0.14 -14.34 6.98
CA TYR A 14 -0.80 -13.05 6.99
C TYR A 14 -1.82 -12.98 8.13
N GLU A 15 -1.70 -11.97 8.97
CA GLU A 15 -2.66 -11.76 10.06
C GLU A 15 -4.03 -11.35 9.51
N ARG A 16 -5.10 -11.81 10.18
CA ARG A 16 -6.47 -11.41 9.90
C ARG A 16 -6.90 -10.32 10.87
N THR A 17 -7.61 -9.34 10.37
CA THR A 17 -8.23 -8.31 11.21
C THR A 17 -9.46 -8.89 11.92
N ASP A 18 -9.55 -8.69 13.25
CA ASP A 18 -10.76 -9.05 13.99
C ASP A 18 -11.97 -8.32 13.38
N PRO A 19 -13.07 -9.02 13.11
CA PRO A 19 -14.29 -8.40 12.60
C PRO A 19 -14.77 -7.20 13.42
N ALA A 20 -14.52 -7.19 14.73
CA ALA A 20 -14.89 -6.10 15.63
C ALA A 20 -14.00 -4.83 15.45
N GLU A 21 -12.84 -4.98 14.86
CA GLU A 21 -11.88 -3.89 14.60
C GLU A 21 -11.97 -3.31 13.19
N ARG A 22 -12.85 -3.87 12.36
CA ARG A 22 -13.04 -3.39 10.99
C ARG A 22 -13.78 -2.06 10.98
N GLU A 23 -13.24 -1.11 10.26
CA GLU A 23 -13.79 0.24 10.12
C GLU A 23 -14.11 0.54 8.65
N PRO A 24 -14.99 1.52 8.36
CA PRO A 24 -15.14 2.04 7.01
C PRO A 24 -13.81 2.64 6.51
N TYR A 25 -13.51 2.45 5.22
CA TYR A 25 -12.31 3.03 4.62
C TYR A 25 -12.37 4.57 4.68
N PRO A 26 -11.34 5.25 5.21
CA PRO A 26 -11.38 6.71 5.45
C PRO A 26 -11.19 7.55 4.18
N GLY A 27 -10.82 6.93 3.06
CA GLY A 27 -10.54 7.62 1.81
C GLY A 27 -11.75 7.71 0.87
N ASP A 28 -11.51 8.25 -0.35
CA ASP A 28 -12.54 8.34 -1.38
C ASP A 28 -13.00 6.96 -1.86
N LEU A 29 -14.30 6.73 -1.76
CA LEU A 29 -15.03 5.56 -2.22
C LEU A 29 -16.00 5.87 -3.36
N SER A 30 -15.76 6.92 -4.17
CA SER A 30 -16.55 7.20 -5.37
C SER A 30 -16.60 6.03 -6.35
N PRO A 31 -15.50 5.24 -6.60
CA PRO A 31 -15.53 4.12 -7.52
C PRO A 31 -16.49 3.02 -7.06
N THR A 32 -17.21 2.42 -7.98
CA THR A 32 -18.06 1.25 -7.74
C THR A 32 -17.25 0.02 -7.31
N ARG A 33 -17.92 -1.02 -6.79
CA ARG A 33 -17.24 -2.28 -6.45
C ARG A 33 -16.45 -2.83 -7.65
N LYS A 34 -17.07 -2.90 -8.82
CA LYS A 34 -16.42 -3.35 -10.06
C LYS A 34 -15.16 -2.55 -10.37
N GLU A 35 -15.26 -1.22 -10.37
CA GLU A 35 -14.14 -0.33 -10.67
C GLU A 35 -13.00 -0.46 -9.66
N CYS A 36 -13.29 -0.74 -8.37
CA CYS A 36 -12.26 -1.01 -7.38
C CYS A 36 -11.44 -2.26 -7.72
N PHE A 37 -12.10 -3.36 -8.10
CA PHE A 37 -11.43 -4.59 -8.50
C PHE A 37 -10.69 -4.44 -9.84
N GLU A 38 -11.28 -3.78 -10.83
CA GLU A 38 -10.61 -3.45 -12.08
C GLU A 38 -9.35 -2.62 -11.85
N SER A 39 -9.42 -1.64 -10.93
CA SER A 39 -8.26 -0.82 -10.57
C SER A 39 -7.11 -1.63 -9.95
N VAL A 40 -7.40 -2.71 -9.21
CA VAL A 40 -6.35 -3.60 -8.68
C VAL A 40 -5.59 -4.25 -9.84
N VAL A 41 -6.32 -4.81 -10.81
CA VAL A 41 -5.72 -5.46 -11.98
C VAL A 41 -4.91 -4.44 -12.79
N ASP A 42 -5.52 -3.29 -13.11
CA ASP A 42 -4.89 -2.23 -13.90
C ASP A 42 -3.59 -1.70 -13.28
N GLU A 43 -3.56 -1.48 -11.95
CA GLU A 43 -2.37 -0.96 -11.30
C GLU A 43 -1.27 -2.02 -11.19
N LEU A 44 -1.62 -3.30 -11.00
CA LEU A 44 -0.67 -4.41 -11.02
C LEU A 44 -0.07 -4.63 -12.41
N GLU A 45 -0.90 -4.63 -13.47
CA GLU A 45 -0.42 -4.75 -14.86
C GLU A 45 0.50 -3.58 -15.24
N ARG A 46 0.15 -2.35 -14.84
CA ARG A 46 1.03 -1.19 -15.02
C ARG A 46 2.33 -1.27 -14.22
N TRP A 47 2.35 -2.06 -13.17
CA TRP A 47 3.54 -2.30 -12.36
C TRP A 47 4.39 -3.46 -12.87
N GLY A 48 3.97 -4.18 -13.89
CA GLY A 48 4.70 -5.29 -14.51
C GLY A 48 4.18 -6.67 -14.10
N ALA A 49 2.98 -6.76 -13.53
CA ALA A 49 2.38 -8.07 -13.28
C ALA A 49 1.99 -8.76 -14.59
N ILE A 50 2.43 -9.99 -14.78
CA ILE A 50 2.16 -10.83 -15.97
C ILE A 50 0.98 -11.78 -15.77
N SER A 51 0.50 -11.96 -14.55
CA SER A 51 -0.73 -12.68 -14.24
C SER A 51 -1.30 -12.14 -12.95
N VAL A 52 -2.60 -11.93 -12.89
CA VAL A 52 -3.30 -11.46 -11.69
C VAL A 52 -4.49 -12.37 -11.45
N ASP A 53 -4.60 -12.87 -10.22
CA ASP A 53 -5.73 -13.66 -9.74
C ASP A 53 -6.25 -13.05 -8.44
N ILE A 54 -7.55 -12.72 -8.40
CA ILE A 54 -8.18 -12.12 -7.24
C ILE A 54 -9.16 -13.12 -6.64
N ASP A 55 -8.97 -13.45 -5.37
CA ASP A 55 -9.84 -14.32 -4.61
C ASP A 55 -10.61 -13.57 -3.51
N THR A 56 -11.87 -13.93 -3.34
CA THR A 56 -12.77 -13.39 -2.31
C THR A 56 -13.75 -14.46 -1.88
N ALA A 57 -14.47 -14.25 -0.79
CA ALA A 57 -15.57 -15.14 -0.39
C ALA A 57 -16.83 -15.00 -1.25
N SER A 58 -16.86 -14.05 -2.20
CA SER A 58 -17.95 -13.87 -3.14
C SER A 58 -17.83 -14.77 -4.37
N GLN A 59 -18.96 -15.01 -5.04
CA GLN A 59 -18.96 -15.59 -6.38
C GLN A 59 -18.43 -14.57 -7.39
N HIS A 60 -17.63 -15.03 -8.35
CA HIS A 60 -17.06 -14.19 -9.40
C HIS A 60 -17.75 -14.47 -10.75
N TYR A 61 -17.74 -13.49 -11.64
CA TYR A 61 -18.27 -13.68 -12.99
C TYR A 61 -17.38 -14.65 -13.79
N ALA A 62 -18.01 -15.58 -14.50
CA ALA A 62 -17.29 -16.58 -15.30
C ALA A 62 -16.48 -15.97 -16.43
N ASP A 63 -16.96 -14.87 -17.01
CA ASP A 63 -16.30 -14.10 -18.09
C ASP A 63 -15.29 -13.08 -17.56
N ARG A 64 -15.30 -12.80 -16.28
CA ARG A 64 -14.43 -11.83 -15.56
C ARG A 64 -14.03 -12.39 -14.21
N PRO A 65 -13.08 -13.33 -14.15
CA PRO A 65 -12.78 -14.11 -12.93
C PRO A 65 -12.24 -13.24 -11.77
N ASN A 66 -11.70 -12.06 -12.04
CA ASN A 66 -11.22 -11.13 -11.03
C ASN A 66 -12.31 -10.18 -10.50
N ILE A 67 -13.55 -10.28 -10.98
CA ILE A 67 -14.63 -9.39 -10.58
C ILE A 67 -15.70 -10.17 -9.83
N PRO A 68 -15.91 -9.89 -8.53
CA PRO A 68 -16.99 -10.51 -7.76
C PRO A 68 -18.36 -9.96 -8.17
N HIS A 69 -19.40 -10.74 -7.93
CA HIS A 69 -20.78 -10.33 -8.18
C HIS A 69 -21.14 -9.07 -7.38
N GLN A 70 -21.82 -8.13 -8.01
CA GLN A 70 -22.03 -6.77 -7.46
C GLN A 70 -22.86 -6.75 -6.18
N HIS A 71 -23.83 -7.65 -6.03
CA HIS A 71 -24.78 -7.65 -4.92
C HIS A 71 -24.48 -8.67 -3.83
N ASP A 72 -23.39 -9.41 -4.01
CA ASP A 72 -22.95 -10.38 -3.05
C ASP A 72 -22.39 -9.71 -1.78
N LYS A 73 -22.80 -10.19 -0.61
CA LYS A 73 -22.42 -9.63 0.70
C LYS A 73 -21.97 -10.75 1.63
N PRO A 74 -20.79 -11.33 1.38
CA PRO A 74 -20.28 -12.39 2.23
C PRO A 74 -19.87 -11.83 3.60
N ASP A 75 -19.90 -12.68 4.61
CA ASP A 75 -19.42 -12.36 5.97
C ASP A 75 -17.90 -12.11 5.97
N ASP A 76 -17.18 -12.84 5.11
CA ASP A 76 -15.75 -12.60 4.91
C ASP A 76 -15.52 -11.50 3.89
N VAL A 77 -15.07 -10.35 4.37
CA VAL A 77 -14.79 -9.14 3.58
C VAL A 77 -13.37 -9.13 2.98
N GLY A 78 -12.58 -10.16 3.25
CA GLY A 78 -11.19 -10.26 2.78
C GLY A 78 -11.09 -10.27 1.25
N VAL A 79 -10.01 -9.68 0.77
CA VAL A 79 -9.58 -9.70 -0.63
C VAL A 79 -8.14 -10.17 -0.66
N VAL A 80 -7.86 -11.20 -1.44
CA VAL A 80 -6.52 -11.71 -1.70
C VAL A 80 -6.22 -11.56 -3.17
N VAL A 81 -5.06 -11.00 -3.48
CA VAL A 81 -4.59 -10.81 -4.85
C VAL A 81 -3.28 -11.55 -4.99
N ARG A 82 -3.25 -12.55 -5.87
CA ARG A 82 -2.04 -13.29 -6.24
C ARG A 82 -1.59 -12.87 -7.62
N PHE A 83 -0.29 -12.67 -7.80
CA PHE A 83 0.24 -12.24 -9.07
C PHE A 83 1.68 -12.73 -9.27
N ARG A 84 2.16 -12.67 -10.50
CA ARG A 84 3.58 -12.84 -10.85
C ARG A 84 4.07 -11.55 -11.47
N HIS A 85 5.32 -11.24 -11.26
CA HIS A 85 5.94 -10.01 -11.76
C HIS A 85 7.03 -10.34 -12.78
N GLU A 86 7.17 -9.52 -13.84
CA GLU A 86 8.12 -9.74 -14.93
C GLU A 86 9.58 -9.77 -14.47
N ASP A 87 9.92 -9.00 -13.43
CA ASP A 87 11.27 -8.91 -12.85
C ASP A 87 11.59 -10.02 -11.84
N ARG A 88 10.70 -11.01 -11.68
CA ARG A 88 10.85 -12.10 -10.72
C ARG A 88 10.88 -13.46 -11.40
N PRO A 89 11.49 -14.48 -10.76
CA PRO A 89 11.44 -15.86 -11.24
C PRO A 89 9.99 -16.29 -11.52
N ALA A 90 9.80 -17.06 -12.59
CA ALA A 90 8.46 -17.46 -13.03
C ALA A 90 7.71 -18.36 -12.04
N ASP A 91 8.41 -19.02 -11.14
CA ASP A 91 7.89 -19.87 -10.06
C ASP A 91 7.57 -19.08 -8.77
N GLU A 92 7.98 -17.82 -8.70
CA GLU A 92 7.73 -16.96 -7.54
C GLU A 92 6.36 -16.28 -7.66
N ALA A 93 5.40 -16.71 -6.85
CA ALA A 93 4.11 -16.06 -6.70
C ALA A 93 4.17 -15.01 -5.58
N LEU A 94 3.62 -13.85 -5.87
CA LEU A 94 3.49 -12.74 -4.93
C LEU A 94 2.03 -12.61 -4.49
N ALA A 95 1.78 -12.09 -3.29
CA ALA A 95 0.43 -11.85 -2.82
C ALA A 95 0.29 -10.56 -2.02
N TYR A 96 -0.87 -9.93 -2.18
CA TYR A 96 -1.40 -8.92 -1.27
C TYR A 96 -2.71 -9.41 -0.69
N ALA A 97 -2.95 -9.14 0.58
CA ALA A 97 -4.19 -9.48 1.25
C ALA A 97 -4.65 -8.32 2.12
N CYS A 98 -5.93 -8.03 2.12
CA CYS A 98 -6.52 -6.98 2.93
C CYS A 98 -7.92 -7.39 3.39
N ASP A 99 -8.18 -7.29 4.71
CA ASP A 99 -9.49 -7.48 5.33
C ASP A 99 -9.75 -6.45 6.44
N ARG A 100 -8.98 -5.35 6.43
CA ARG A 100 -9.02 -4.29 7.43
C ARG A 100 -10.32 -3.49 7.40
N TRP A 101 -10.95 -3.35 6.23
CA TRP A 101 -12.07 -2.47 6.02
C TRP A 101 -13.40 -3.22 6.00
N ALA A 102 -14.51 -2.51 6.18
CA ALA A 102 -15.84 -3.06 6.38
C ALA A 102 -16.40 -3.85 5.19
N THR A 103 -15.90 -3.64 3.97
CA THR A 103 -16.41 -4.31 2.76
C THR A 103 -15.28 -4.76 1.82
N GLN A 104 -15.56 -5.76 0.98
CA GLN A 104 -14.63 -6.19 -0.08
C GLN A 104 -14.28 -5.06 -1.06
N ARG A 105 -15.23 -4.14 -1.33
CA ARG A 105 -14.99 -2.96 -2.16
C ARG A 105 -13.89 -2.07 -1.57
N GLU A 106 -13.99 -1.81 -0.27
CA GLU A 106 -13.03 -0.98 0.47
C GLU A 106 -11.65 -1.64 0.53
N ASN A 107 -11.59 -2.94 0.77
CA ASN A 107 -10.36 -3.71 0.79
C ASN A 107 -9.68 -3.76 -0.60
N ALA A 108 -10.45 -3.95 -1.67
CA ALA A 108 -9.94 -3.85 -3.04
C ALA A 108 -9.41 -2.43 -3.35
N ARG A 109 -10.16 -1.39 -2.94
CA ARG A 109 -9.71 0.00 -3.09
C ARG A 109 -8.38 0.27 -2.39
N ALA A 110 -8.23 -0.21 -1.16
CA ALA A 110 -7.01 -0.07 -0.39
C ALA A 110 -5.81 -0.74 -1.08
N ILE A 111 -6.00 -1.97 -1.59
CA ILE A 111 -4.95 -2.68 -2.35
C ILE A 111 -4.58 -1.90 -3.62
N ALA A 112 -5.56 -1.45 -4.41
CA ALA A 112 -5.29 -0.69 -5.64
C ALA A 112 -4.46 0.58 -5.38
N LEU A 113 -4.82 1.33 -4.34
CA LEU A 113 -4.10 2.55 -3.95
C LEU A 113 -2.71 2.23 -3.41
N TYR A 114 -2.55 1.14 -2.67
CA TYR A 114 -1.24 0.68 -2.20
C TYR A 114 -0.33 0.35 -3.38
N VAL A 115 -0.78 -0.47 -4.33
CA VAL A 115 -0.02 -0.83 -5.53
C VAL A 115 0.36 0.41 -6.35
N ARG A 116 -0.59 1.33 -6.52
CA ARG A 116 -0.33 2.61 -7.22
C ARG A 116 0.80 3.40 -6.54
N ARG A 117 0.78 3.51 -5.22
CA ARG A 117 1.81 4.22 -4.45
C ARG A 117 3.18 3.55 -4.59
N MET A 118 3.22 2.21 -4.50
CA MET A 118 4.45 1.45 -4.67
C MET A 118 5.05 1.65 -6.07
N ARG A 119 4.23 1.50 -7.12
CA ARG A 119 4.63 1.74 -8.50
C ARG A 119 5.14 3.17 -8.74
N LEU A 120 4.49 4.17 -8.15
CA LEU A 120 4.94 5.56 -8.26
C LEU A 120 6.24 5.81 -7.49
N ALA A 121 6.41 5.18 -6.32
CA ALA A 121 7.64 5.27 -5.54
C ALA A 121 8.84 4.70 -6.29
N GLU A 122 8.69 3.55 -6.97
CA GLU A 122 9.75 2.96 -7.80
C GLU A 122 10.16 3.87 -8.95
N ARG A 123 9.20 4.58 -9.55
CA ARG A 123 9.49 5.55 -10.64
C ARG A 123 10.29 6.76 -10.20
N CYS A 124 10.35 7.05 -8.91
CA CYS A 124 11.17 8.14 -8.38
C CYS A 124 12.68 7.86 -8.44
N GLY A 125 13.10 6.66 -8.83
CA GLY A 125 14.51 6.29 -9.00
C GLY A 125 15.32 6.26 -7.70
N ILE A 126 14.66 6.22 -6.55
CA ILE A 126 15.31 6.09 -5.25
C ILE A 126 15.78 4.65 -5.09
N ALA A 127 17.09 4.45 -4.97
CA ALA A 127 17.65 3.14 -4.65
C ALA A 127 17.32 2.78 -3.20
N THR A 128 16.41 1.83 -3.02
CA THR A 128 16.18 1.19 -1.71
C THR A 128 16.98 -0.10 -1.64
N GLY A 129 17.48 -0.45 -0.46
CA GLY A 129 18.28 -1.69 -0.27
C GLY A 129 17.52 -2.98 -0.56
N GLN A 130 16.19 -2.89 -0.78
CA GLN A 130 15.33 -4.00 -1.19
C GLN A 130 14.32 -3.49 -2.22
N SER A 131 14.09 -4.29 -3.26
CA SER A 131 13.01 -4.02 -4.22
C SER A 131 11.66 -3.99 -3.51
N THR A 132 10.80 -3.04 -3.84
CA THR A 132 9.43 -2.93 -3.32
C THR A 132 8.59 -4.18 -3.63
N VAL A 133 8.90 -4.90 -4.70
CA VAL A 133 8.29 -6.20 -5.04
C VAL A 133 8.64 -7.27 -3.99
N ALA A 134 9.82 -7.19 -3.34
CA ALA A 134 10.22 -8.15 -2.31
C ALA A 134 9.30 -8.13 -1.07
N THR A 135 8.61 -7.02 -0.80
CA THR A 135 7.68 -6.94 0.34
C THR A 135 6.38 -7.73 0.14
N ALA A 136 6.10 -8.17 -1.09
CA ALA A 136 4.95 -9.00 -1.41
C ALA A 136 5.23 -10.52 -1.36
N GLN A 137 6.47 -10.92 -1.04
CA GLN A 137 6.81 -12.33 -0.88
C GLN A 137 6.02 -12.98 0.24
N LEU A 138 5.42 -14.13 -0.06
CA LEU A 138 4.90 -15.02 0.97
C LEU A 138 6.07 -15.52 1.82
N PRO A 139 5.99 -15.52 3.16
CA PRO A 139 7.02 -16.14 3.98
C PRO A 139 7.12 -17.61 3.58
N SER A 140 8.27 -18.02 3.07
CA SER A 140 8.61 -19.44 2.92
C SER A 140 8.61 -20.03 4.33
N GLY A 141 7.75 -21.00 4.56
CA GLY A 141 7.72 -21.73 5.83
C GLY A 141 9.12 -22.30 6.13
N GLU A 142 9.64 -21.97 7.31
CA GLU A 142 10.95 -22.34 7.84
C GLU A 142 12.09 -21.39 7.44
N GLU A 143 12.23 -20.29 8.23
CA GLU A 143 13.53 -19.85 8.72
C GLU A 143 13.33 -18.84 9.85
N ASP A 144 14.16 -18.96 10.87
CA ASP A 144 14.15 -18.30 12.16
C ASP A 144 13.79 -16.80 12.15
N VAL A 145 12.73 -16.48 12.87
CA VAL A 145 12.41 -15.12 13.30
C VAL A 145 13.55 -14.67 14.24
N ILE A 146 14.49 -13.90 13.73
CA ILE A 146 15.30 -13.06 14.61
C ILE A 146 14.38 -11.93 15.09
N VAL A 147 13.75 -12.17 16.22
CA VAL A 147 13.12 -11.13 17.01
C VAL A 147 14.25 -10.25 17.54
N ALA A 148 14.55 -9.16 16.85
CA ALA A 148 15.25 -8.05 17.45
C ALA A 148 14.28 -7.41 18.44
N GLY A 149 14.31 -7.93 19.68
CA GLY A 149 13.61 -7.34 20.79
C GLY A 149 14.28 -6.06 21.22
N ASP A 150 13.44 -5.31 21.85
CA ASP A 150 13.67 -4.29 22.86
C ASP A 150 13.70 -2.85 22.37
N GLY A 151 12.55 -2.25 22.73
CA GLY A 151 12.32 -0.84 22.64
C GLY A 151 13.27 -0.07 23.58
N SER A 152 13.91 0.88 23.01
CA SER A 152 14.19 2.13 23.70
C SER A 152 14.12 3.22 22.63
N GLY A 153 13.10 4.06 22.79
CA GLY A 153 12.88 5.20 21.91
C GLY A 153 14.11 6.09 21.86
N THR A 154 14.70 6.10 20.70
CA THR A 154 15.40 7.28 20.20
C THR A 154 14.77 7.57 18.86
N ALA A 155 13.91 8.58 18.82
CA ALA A 155 13.53 9.20 17.56
C ALA A 155 14.84 9.52 16.85
N LEU A 156 15.17 8.73 15.80
CA LEU A 156 16.18 9.12 14.85
C LEU A 156 15.62 10.38 14.19
N THR A 157 16.02 11.53 14.70
CA THR A 157 15.82 12.82 14.03
C THR A 157 16.60 12.70 12.74
N LYS A 158 15.89 12.43 11.63
CA LYS A 158 16.49 12.52 10.29
C LYS A 158 17.09 13.90 10.19
N ASP A 159 18.31 13.96 9.62
CA ASP A 159 18.98 15.21 9.34
C ASP A 159 18.00 16.14 8.57
N PRO A 160 17.84 17.40 8.97
CA PRO A 160 16.95 18.34 8.29
C PRO A 160 17.18 18.41 6.78
N ALA A 161 18.43 18.27 6.32
CA ALA A 161 18.78 18.22 4.90
C ALA A 161 18.21 16.96 4.21
N GLU A 162 18.23 15.81 4.89
CA GLU A 162 17.60 14.59 4.38
C GLU A 162 16.06 14.69 4.32
N VAL A 163 15.45 15.38 5.26
CA VAL A 163 13.98 15.59 5.25
C VAL A 163 13.54 16.41 4.05
N LEU A 164 14.31 17.41 3.66
CA LEU A 164 14.05 18.26 2.49
C LEU A 164 14.62 17.70 1.18
N GLY A 165 15.46 16.66 1.25
CA GLY A 165 16.14 16.10 0.08
C GLY A 165 17.13 17.06 -0.57
N VAL A 166 17.79 17.89 0.22
CA VAL A 166 18.80 18.86 -0.22
C VAL A 166 20.18 18.53 0.36
N ALA A 167 21.24 19.12 -0.21
CA ALA A 167 22.58 18.98 0.36
C ALA A 167 22.66 19.74 1.70
N PRO A 168 23.50 19.30 2.68
CA PRO A 168 23.64 19.97 3.98
C PRO A 168 24.13 21.41 3.90
N ASP A 169 24.79 21.76 2.80
CA ASP A 169 25.34 23.09 2.47
C ASP A 169 24.53 23.81 1.36
N ALA A 170 23.27 23.37 1.15
CA ALA A 170 22.43 23.97 0.11
C ALA A 170 22.13 25.44 0.41
N PRO A 171 22.16 26.32 -0.61
CA PRO A 171 21.75 27.71 -0.45
C PRO A 171 20.31 27.86 0.04
N ASP A 172 20.02 28.96 0.77
CA ASP A 172 18.72 29.23 1.39
C ASP A 172 17.56 29.18 0.38
N ASP A 173 17.78 29.67 -0.85
CA ASP A 173 16.79 29.67 -1.92
C ASP A 173 16.41 28.21 -2.36
N VAL A 174 17.37 27.29 -2.35
CA VAL A 174 17.15 25.86 -2.65
C VAL A 174 16.39 25.19 -1.52
N VAL A 175 16.78 25.48 -0.26
CA VAL A 175 16.06 24.98 0.94
C VAL A 175 14.61 25.47 0.94
N GLU A 176 14.38 26.75 0.65
CA GLU A 176 13.02 27.30 0.58
C GLU A 176 12.19 26.70 -0.56
N ALA A 177 12.78 26.48 -1.73
CA ALA A 177 12.09 25.89 -2.87
C ALA A 177 11.69 24.43 -2.60
N ALA A 178 12.60 23.63 -2.04
CA ALA A 178 12.34 22.24 -1.66
C ALA A 178 11.25 22.15 -0.59
N ALA A 179 11.36 22.97 0.46
CA ALA A 179 10.37 23.00 1.53
C ALA A 179 8.97 23.42 1.02
N ARG A 180 8.90 24.39 0.11
CA ARG A 180 7.63 24.84 -0.48
C ARG A 180 6.97 23.72 -1.31
N GLN A 181 7.76 23.00 -2.10
CA GLN A 181 7.26 21.90 -2.92
C GLN A 181 6.73 20.75 -2.06
N LEU A 182 7.51 20.33 -1.03
CA LEU A 182 7.10 19.26 -0.11
C LEU A 182 5.89 19.66 0.74
N ALA A 183 5.85 20.91 1.21
CA ALA A 183 4.70 21.42 1.96
C ALA A 183 3.42 21.47 1.12
N ALA A 184 3.51 21.78 -0.18
CA ALA A 184 2.35 21.73 -1.08
C ALA A 184 1.82 20.29 -1.29
N ASN A 185 2.72 19.30 -1.35
CA ASN A 185 2.34 17.90 -1.52
C ASN A 185 1.67 17.29 -0.29
N HIS A 186 1.98 17.81 0.92
CA HIS A 186 1.49 17.30 2.21
C HIS A 186 0.57 18.29 2.93
N HIS A 187 0.07 19.31 2.21
CA HIS A 187 -0.78 20.34 2.81
C HIS A 187 -2.06 19.71 3.38
N PRO A 188 -2.51 20.13 4.60
CA PRO A 188 -3.72 19.59 5.21
C PRO A 188 -5.00 19.77 4.37
N ASP A 189 -5.03 20.75 3.47
CA ASP A 189 -6.12 20.99 2.53
C ASP A 189 -5.85 20.42 1.12
N GLY A 190 -4.78 19.63 0.94
CA GLY A 190 -4.41 19.02 -0.34
C GLY A 190 -5.10 17.67 -0.60
N ASP A 191 -4.83 17.10 -1.77
CA ASP A 191 -5.41 15.81 -2.19
C ASP A 191 -4.90 14.59 -1.39
N ASP A 192 -3.75 14.72 -0.70
CA ASP A 192 -3.17 13.66 0.15
C ASP A 192 -2.56 14.30 1.42
N PRO A 193 -3.41 14.71 2.40
CA PRO A 193 -2.94 15.44 3.57
C PRO A 193 -2.14 14.56 4.52
N ASP A 194 -0.88 14.90 4.76
CA ASP A 194 -0.03 14.30 5.78
C ASP A 194 0.48 15.38 6.74
N VAL A 195 -0.27 15.60 7.82
CA VAL A 195 0.02 16.64 8.82
C VAL A 195 1.36 16.40 9.53
N GLU A 196 1.79 15.15 9.71
CA GLU A 196 3.10 14.85 10.32
C GLU A 196 4.25 15.19 9.38
N GLN A 197 4.16 14.80 8.12
CA GLN A 197 5.16 15.15 7.11
C GLN A 197 5.20 16.66 6.87
N PHE A 198 4.06 17.31 6.80
CA PHE A 198 3.99 18.77 6.71
C PHE A 198 4.74 19.46 7.86
N ARG A 199 4.53 19.02 9.10
CA ARG A 199 5.24 19.55 10.29
C ARG A 199 6.73 19.28 10.22
N ARG A 200 7.15 18.09 9.81
CA ARG A 200 8.57 17.71 9.65
C ARG A 200 9.26 18.59 8.61
N VAL A 201 8.62 18.83 7.47
CA VAL A 201 9.13 19.73 6.42
C VAL A 201 9.30 21.16 6.94
N GLN A 202 8.32 21.69 7.67
CA GLN A 202 8.41 23.03 8.25
C GLN A 202 9.54 23.14 9.30
N GLN A 203 9.69 22.13 10.15
CA GLN A 203 10.75 22.10 11.16
C GLN A 203 12.15 21.98 10.52
N ALA A 204 12.30 21.11 9.51
CA ALA A 204 13.56 20.96 8.78
C ALA A 204 13.97 22.25 8.06
N LYS A 205 13.01 22.92 7.40
CA LYS A 205 13.23 24.24 6.79
C LYS A 205 13.78 25.25 7.82
N GLN A 206 13.11 25.36 8.97
CA GLN A 206 13.50 26.32 9.98
C GLN A 206 14.90 26.04 10.54
N THR A 207 15.24 24.77 10.79
CA THR A 207 16.55 24.37 11.29
C THR A 207 17.68 24.70 10.31
N LEU A 208 17.46 24.52 9.00
CA LEU A 208 18.47 24.80 7.97
C LEU A 208 18.65 26.30 7.69
N LEU A 209 17.59 27.09 7.79
CA LEU A 209 17.69 28.56 7.58
C LEU A 209 18.21 29.29 8.80
N ASP A 210 18.16 28.68 10.01
CA ASP A 210 18.68 29.27 11.25
C ASP A 210 20.14 28.84 11.53
N SER A 211 20.77 28.01 10.66
CA SER A 211 22.13 27.48 10.80
C SER A 211 23.13 28.29 10.02
#